data_d7e549216766f6edfa492a1865cd2ec7
#
_entry.id   d7e549216766f6edfa492a1865cd2ec7
#
_cell.length_a   1.000
_cell.length_b   1.000
_cell.length_c   1.000
_cell.angle_alpha   90.00
_cell.angle_beta   90.00
_cell.angle_gamma   90.00
#
_symmetry.space_group_name_H-M   'P 1'
#
loop_
_entity.id
_entity.type
_entity.pdbx_description
1 polymer ?
#
loop_
_entity_poly.entity_id
_entity_poly.type
_entity_poly.pdbx_seq_one_letter_code
_entity_poly.pdbx_strand_id
1 'polypeptide(L)'
;VVLKKELLWIHSRTQLLIRYTLLDARSDTQLRLRPFLAFRDRHGLSKANLFADGRSYPIPGGVRNRLYEGFPWLHMQMNVPCEFVAAPDWYYNFEYAEEIDRGYPGHEDLLTTGYFETDIVKGQSVIFSCSTEEVDPATLEKDFMEELARRSNKIDFLSCLRHSARQFIVRHGDKTEVVAGYPWFGR
;
A
#
# COMPACT_ATOMS: atom_id res chain seq x y z
N VAL A 1 23.29 5.41 1.94
CA VAL A 1 22.29 4.56 1.27
C VAL A 1 21.29 5.46 0.58
N VAL A 2 21.00 5.19 -0.70
CA VAL A 2 19.97 5.87 -1.48
C VAL A 2 18.94 4.83 -1.93
N LEU A 3 17.72 4.94 -1.41
CA LEU A 3 16.62 4.05 -1.72
C LEU A 3 15.52 4.83 -2.47
N LYS A 4 15.17 4.38 -3.67
CA LYS A 4 14.03 4.90 -4.42
C LYS A 4 12.77 4.13 -4.02
N LYS A 5 11.69 4.84 -3.71
CA LYS A 5 10.37 4.26 -3.41
C LYS A 5 9.36 4.74 -4.44
N GLU A 6 8.64 3.82 -5.05
CA GLU A 6 7.60 4.09 -6.04
C GLU A 6 6.32 3.37 -5.63
N LEU A 7 5.18 4.06 -5.72
CA LEU A 7 3.87 3.52 -5.37
C LEU A 7 2.97 3.51 -6.60
N LEU A 8 2.36 2.37 -6.88
CA LEU A 8 1.37 2.21 -7.95
C LEU A 8 0.14 1.49 -7.41
N TRP A 9 -1.03 2.13 -7.55
CA TRP A 9 -2.31 1.47 -7.37
C TRP A 9 -2.69 0.80 -8.69
N ILE A 10 -2.92 -0.51 -8.66
CA ILE A 10 -3.27 -1.27 -9.86
C ILE A 10 -4.68 -0.93 -10.29
N HIS A 11 -4.84 -0.59 -11.57
CA HIS A 11 -6.15 -0.29 -12.12
C HIS A 11 -7.07 -1.51 -12.08
N SER A 12 -8.31 -1.31 -11.64
CA SER A 12 -9.35 -2.34 -11.53
C SER A 12 -9.10 -3.44 -10.49
N ARG A 13 -8.10 -3.30 -9.63
CA ARG A 13 -7.86 -4.20 -8.50
C ARG A 13 -7.74 -3.41 -7.20
N THR A 14 -8.12 -4.02 -6.09
CA THR A 14 -7.84 -3.46 -4.76
C THR A 14 -6.42 -3.89 -4.34
N GLN A 15 -5.43 -3.36 -5.06
CA GLN A 15 -4.03 -3.73 -4.90
C GLN A 15 -3.13 -2.50 -5.03
N LEU A 16 -2.26 -2.32 -4.05
CA LEU A 16 -1.16 -1.34 -4.04
C LEU A 16 0.16 -2.08 -4.20
N LEU A 17 0.96 -1.68 -5.17
CA LEU A 17 2.34 -2.12 -5.34
C LEU A 17 3.30 -1.02 -4.91
N ILE A 18 4.30 -1.38 -4.12
CA ILE A 18 5.37 -0.49 -3.68
C ILE A 18 6.70 -1.10 -4.12
N ARG A 19 7.38 -0.41 -5.04
CA ARG A 19 8.72 -0.82 -5.49
C ARG A 19 9.78 -0.05 -4.73
N TYR A 20 10.72 -0.77 -4.16
CA TYR A 20 11.93 -0.25 -3.55
C TYR A 20 13.13 -0.61 -4.42
N THR A 21 13.90 0.38 -4.86
CA THR A 21 15.12 0.17 -5.65
C THR A 21 16.30 0.73 -4.88
N LEU A 22 17.31 -0.09 -4.60
CA LEU A 22 18.54 0.36 -3.95
C LEU A 22 19.46 0.99 -5.00
N LEU A 23 19.46 2.32 -5.07
CA LEU A 23 20.24 3.07 -6.03
C LEU A 23 21.70 3.16 -5.65
N ASP A 24 22.00 3.30 -4.34
CA ASP A 24 23.37 3.36 -3.85
C ASP A 24 23.48 2.84 -2.42
N ALA A 25 24.49 2.01 -2.17
CA ALA A 25 24.88 1.51 -0.86
C ALA A 25 26.38 1.18 -0.86
N ARG A 26 27.01 1.29 0.32
CA ARG A 26 28.45 1.01 0.51
C ARG A 26 28.73 -0.43 0.94
N SER A 27 27.71 -1.17 1.35
CA SER A 27 27.80 -2.55 1.84
C SER A 27 26.52 -3.31 1.52
N ASP A 28 26.54 -4.60 1.76
CA ASP A 28 25.35 -5.44 1.76
C ASP A 28 24.28 -4.81 2.65
N THR A 29 23.06 -4.80 2.17
CA THR A 29 21.96 -4.07 2.78
C THR A 29 20.77 -5.00 2.97
N GLN A 30 20.18 -4.98 4.15
CA GLN A 30 18.93 -5.63 4.45
C GLN A 30 17.81 -4.58 4.42
N LEU A 31 16.76 -4.87 3.67
CA LEU A 31 15.53 -4.07 3.64
C LEU A 31 14.54 -4.64 4.67
N ARG A 32 14.15 -3.81 5.62
CA ARG A 32 13.11 -4.14 6.60
C ARG A 32 11.88 -3.28 6.33
N LEU A 33 10.74 -3.93 6.08
CA LEU A 33 9.45 -3.26 5.86
C LEU A 33 8.51 -3.59 7.02
N ARG A 34 8.08 -2.57 7.75
CA ARG A 34 7.11 -2.69 8.85
C ARG A 34 5.80 -2.01 8.46
N PRO A 35 4.76 -2.77 8.09
CA PRO A 35 3.45 -2.22 7.80
C PRO A 35 2.75 -1.77 9.08
N PHE A 36 2.10 -0.61 9.02
CA PHE A 36 1.15 -0.15 10.03
C PHE A 36 -0.26 -0.28 9.47
N LEU A 37 -1.14 -0.94 10.19
CA LEU A 37 -2.42 -1.39 9.70
C LEU A 37 -3.54 -0.52 10.26
N ALA A 38 -4.34 0.06 9.36
CA ALA A 38 -5.51 0.88 9.68
C ALA A 38 -6.79 0.18 9.17
N PHE A 39 -7.29 -0.80 9.92
CA PHE A 39 -8.54 -1.50 9.63
C PHE A 39 -9.71 -0.71 10.21
N ARG A 40 -10.15 0.31 9.52
CA ARG A 40 -11.18 1.25 9.97
C ARG A 40 -11.90 1.92 8.80
N ASP A 41 -13.00 2.58 9.09
CA ASP A 41 -13.59 3.53 8.16
C ASP A 41 -12.60 4.67 7.87
N ARG A 42 -12.62 5.19 6.64
CA ARG A 42 -11.71 6.25 6.19
C ARG A 42 -11.84 7.56 6.98
N HIS A 43 -12.99 7.81 7.59
CA HIS A 43 -13.26 9.03 8.38
C HIS A 43 -13.04 8.82 9.89
N GLY A 44 -12.86 7.58 10.33
CA GLY A 44 -12.54 7.25 11.71
C GLY A 44 -11.03 7.21 11.94
N LEU A 45 -10.58 7.42 13.17
CA LEU A 45 -9.21 7.17 13.59
C LEU A 45 -9.18 6.04 14.62
N SER A 46 -8.22 5.14 14.48
CA SER A 46 -8.09 3.99 15.38
C SER A 46 -7.45 4.38 16.69
N LYS A 47 -7.82 3.68 17.74
CA LYS A 47 -7.11 3.69 19.02
C LYS A 47 -6.75 2.27 19.41
N ALA A 48 -5.63 2.12 20.13
CA ALA A 48 -5.18 0.84 20.65
C ALA A 48 -6.28 0.17 21.47
N ASN A 49 -6.50 -1.11 21.23
CA ASN A 49 -7.55 -1.87 21.90
C ASN A 49 -7.18 -3.37 21.97
N LEU A 50 -7.93 -4.12 22.77
CA LEU A 50 -7.71 -5.55 22.99
C LEU A 50 -8.47 -6.46 22.01
N PHE A 51 -9.26 -5.89 21.10
CA PHE A 51 -10.09 -6.66 20.17
C PHE A 51 -9.37 -6.91 18.84
N ALA A 52 -8.28 -6.17 18.57
CA ALA A 52 -7.51 -6.32 17.34
C ALA A 52 -6.77 -7.67 17.34
N ASP A 53 -6.97 -8.46 16.29
CA ASP A 53 -6.24 -9.70 16.06
C ASP A 53 -4.86 -9.38 15.44
N GLY A 54 -3.81 -9.47 16.25
CA GLY A 54 -2.42 -9.25 15.83
C GLY A 54 -1.76 -10.46 15.13
N ARG A 55 -2.50 -11.55 14.90
CA ARG A 55 -1.94 -12.76 14.26
C ARG A 55 -1.74 -12.55 12.77
N SER A 56 -0.66 -13.15 12.25
CA SER A 56 -0.35 -13.21 10.84
C SER A 56 -0.43 -14.65 10.35
N TYR A 57 -1.03 -14.86 9.19
CA TYR A 57 -1.20 -16.18 8.59
C TYR A 57 -0.34 -16.28 7.35
N PRO A 58 0.60 -17.26 7.28
CA PRO A 58 1.49 -17.43 6.15
C PRO A 58 0.73 -17.68 4.85
N ILE A 59 1.21 -17.07 3.77
CA ILE A 59 0.80 -17.30 2.39
C ILE A 59 2.04 -17.31 1.48
N PRO A 60 1.97 -17.74 0.23
CA PRO A 60 3.10 -17.67 -0.69
C PRO A 60 3.68 -16.25 -0.78
N GLY A 61 4.98 -16.12 -0.50
CA GLY A 61 5.69 -14.84 -0.56
C GLY A 61 5.32 -13.82 0.53
N GLY A 62 4.60 -14.22 1.58
CA GLY A 62 4.24 -13.27 2.62
C GLY A 62 3.24 -13.75 3.66
N VAL A 63 2.37 -12.84 4.10
CA VAL A 63 1.35 -13.11 5.12
C VAL A 63 0.03 -12.42 4.79
N ARG A 64 -1.05 -12.92 5.37
CA ARG A 64 -2.34 -12.21 5.41
C ARG A 64 -2.74 -11.89 6.84
N ASN A 65 -3.40 -10.75 7.01
CA ASN A 65 -3.87 -10.24 8.30
C ASN A 65 -5.31 -9.76 8.20
N ARG A 66 -6.03 -9.83 9.30
CA ARG A 66 -7.35 -9.22 9.46
C ARG A 66 -7.54 -8.86 10.92
N LEU A 67 -7.45 -7.58 11.27
CA LEU A 67 -7.47 -7.13 12.66
C LEU A 67 -8.85 -7.29 13.32
N TYR A 68 -9.93 -7.19 12.55
CA TYR A 68 -11.29 -7.28 13.08
C TYR A 68 -12.16 -8.14 12.16
N GLU A 69 -13.08 -8.88 12.76
CA GLU A 69 -14.08 -9.63 12.01
C GLU A 69 -14.97 -8.68 11.19
N GLY A 70 -15.40 -9.12 10.00
CA GLY A 70 -16.19 -8.30 9.07
C GLY A 70 -15.36 -7.46 8.10
N PHE A 71 -14.06 -7.25 8.34
CA PHE A 71 -13.17 -6.64 7.35
C PHE A 71 -12.62 -7.68 6.37
N PRO A 72 -12.22 -7.26 5.15
CA PRO A 72 -11.52 -8.15 4.23
C PRO A 72 -10.15 -8.55 4.78
N TRP A 73 -9.61 -9.67 4.28
CA TRP A 73 -8.21 -10.01 4.50
C TRP A 73 -7.30 -9.04 3.75
N LEU A 74 -6.23 -8.61 4.40
CA LEU A 74 -5.12 -7.90 3.76
C LEU A 74 -4.00 -8.89 3.51
N HIS A 75 -3.69 -9.13 2.24
CA HIS A 75 -2.58 -9.95 1.79
C HIS A 75 -1.38 -9.05 1.53
N MET A 76 -0.26 -9.35 2.17
CA MET A 76 0.99 -8.63 2.03
C MET A 76 2.05 -9.60 1.54
N GLN A 77 2.56 -9.38 0.32
CA GLN A 77 3.43 -10.32 -0.39
C GLN A 77 4.59 -9.60 -1.06
N MET A 78 5.72 -10.27 -1.21
CA MET A 78 6.90 -9.76 -1.91
C MET A 78 7.24 -10.64 -3.12
N ASN A 79 7.79 -10.02 -4.17
CA ASN A 79 8.24 -10.71 -5.38
C ASN A 79 9.59 -11.40 -5.24
N VAL A 80 10.22 -11.29 -4.09
CA VAL A 80 11.52 -11.91 -3.76
C VAL A 80 11.38 -12.74 -2.48
N PRO A 81 12.27 -13.72 -2.24
CA PRO A 81 12.32 -14.41 -0.96
C PRO A 81 12.43 -13.42 0.20
N CYS A 82 11.60 -13.58 1.20
CA CYS A 82 11.58 -12.74 2.38
C CYS A 82 11.23 -13.55 3.63
N GLU A 83 11.69 -13.09 4.78
CA GLU A 83 11.25 -13.57 6.07
C GLU A 83 10.22 -12.61 6.65
N PHE A 84 9.13 -13.15 7.21
CA PHE A 84 8.22 -12.37 8.03
C PHE A 84 8.44 -12.69 9.51
N VAL A 85 8.86 -11.69 10.27
CA VAL A 85 9.05 -11.79 11.71
C VAL A 85 7.80 -11.26 12.41
N ALA A 86 7.05 -12.17 13.03
CA ALA A 86 5.86 -11.82 13.80
C ALA A 86 6.26 -11.07 15.07
N ALA A 87 5.85 -9.82 15.16
CA ALA A 87 6.12 -8.92 16.29
C ALA A 87 4.94 -7.93 16.43
N PRO A 88 3.75 -8.42 16.87
CA PRO A 88 2.59 -7.55 17.01
C PRO A 88 2.81 -6.52 18.10
N ASP A 89 2.59 -5.26 17.77
CA ASP A 89 2.74 -4.14 18.69
C ASP A 89 1.90 -2.94 18.26
N TRP A 90 1.42 -2.16 19.22
CA TRP A 90 0.76 -0.90 18.97
C TRP A 90 1.74 0.25 18.97
N TYR A 91 1.64 1.08 17.94
CA TYR A 91 2.34 2.34 17.83
C TYR A 91 1.35 3.46 18.06
N TYR A 92 1.64 4.31 19.04
CA TYR A 92 0.70 5.28 19.59
C TYR A 92 0.93 6.67 19.02
N ASN A 93 -0.18 7.43 18.93
CA ASN A 93 -0.18 8.87 18.67
C ASN A 93 0.53 9.26 17.34
N PHE A 94 0.25 8.52 16.25
CA PHE A 94 0.56 9.06 14.93
C PHE A 94 -0.19 10.37 14.75
N GLU A 95 0.54 11.43 14.40
CA GLU A 95 -0.01 12.76 14.21
C GLU A 95 -0.22 13.05 12.73
N TYR A 96 -1.41 13.54 12.39
CA TYR A 96 -1.78 14.04 11.08
C TYR A 96 -1.95 15.55 11.16
N ALA A 97 -0.85 16.29 11.00
CA ALA A 97 -0.81 17.75 11.16
C ALA A 97 -1.83 18.48 10.28
N GLU A 98 -1.98 18.05 9.02
CA GLU A 98 -2.94 18.63 8.07
C GLU A 98 -4.40 18.47 8.53
N GLU A 99 -4.75 17.41 9.22
CA GLU A 99 -6.09 17.22 9.76
C GLU A 99 -6.32 18.09 11.00
N ILE A 100 -5.30 18.22 11.85
CA ILE A 100 -5.32 19.11 13.02
C ILE A 100 -5.48 20.55 12.59
N ASP A 101 -4.74 21.01 11.60
CA ASP A 101 -4.81 22.37 11.06
C ASP A 101 -6.19 22.70 10.47
N ARG A 102 -6.92 21.67 10.02
CA ARG A 102 -8.31 21.78 9.55
C ARG A 102 -9.35 21.68 10.65
N GLY A 103 -8.93 21.48 11.91
CA GLY A 103 -9.81 21.35 13.07
C GLY A 103 -10.44 19.95 13.22
N TYR A 104 -9.87 18.93 12.59
CA TYR A 104 -10.30 17.53 12.72
C TYR A 104 -9.44 16.76 13.74
N PRO A 105 -9.93 15.64 14.28
CA PRO A 105 -9.08 14.72 15.04
C PRO A 105 -7.91 14.24 14.19
N GLY A 106 -6.69 14.36 14.71
CA GLY A 106 -5.47 14.06 13.96
C GLY A 106 -4.51 13.11 14.66
N HIS A 107 -4.95 12.37 15.70
CA HIS A 107 -4.09 11.41 16.40
C HIS A 107 -4.64 9.99 16.31
N GLU A 108 -3.86 9.07 15.79
CA GLU A 108 -4.22 7.68 15.57
C GLU A 108 -3.22 6.73 16.23
N ASP A 109 -3.70 5.56 16.67
CA ASP A 109 -2.84 4.45 17.07
C ASP A 109 -2.94 3.38 15.99
N LEU A 110 -1.80 2.84 15.54
CA LEU A 110 -1.73 1.84 14.50
C LEU A 110 -1.08 0.56 15.01
N LEU A 111 -1.68 -0.58 14.69
CA LEU A 111 -1.10 -1.89 14.97
C LEU A 111 -0.16 -2.30 13.84
N THR A 112 1.02 -2.80 14.19
CA THR A 112 1.81 -3.65 13.30
C THR A 112 1.68 -5.10 13.75
N THR A 113 1.66 -6.04 12.83
CA THR A 113 1.67 -7.48 13.16
C THR A 113 3.07 -8.07 13.06
N GLY A 114 4.04 -7.29 12.57
CA GLY A 114 5.43 -7.68 12.39
C GLY A 114 6.10 -6.90 11.28
N TYR A 115 7.15 -7.48 10.73
CA TYR A 115 7.91 -6.86 9.66
C TYR A 115 8.48 -7.92 8.70
N PHE A 116 8.68 -7.50 7.46
CA PHE A 116 9.35 -8.29 6.43
C PHE A 116 10.82 -7.93 6.38
N GLU A 117 11.67 -8.92 6.18
CA GLU A 117 13.10 -8.76 5.94
C GLU A 117 13.51 -9.44 4.64
N THR A 118 14.33 -8.78 3.86
CA THR A 118 14.97 -9.34 2.67
C THR A 118 16.28 -8.63 2.40
N ASP A 119 17.24 -9.35 1.86
CA ASP A 119 18.47 -8.75 1.38
C ASP A 119 18.22 -8.03 0.06
N ILE A 120 18.90 -6.90 -0.12
CA ILE A 120 18.82 -6.10 -1.34
C ILE A 120 20.21 -5.57 -1.70
N VAL A 121 20.61 -5.76 -2.94
CA VAL A 121 21.90 -5.27 -3.45
C VAL A 121 21.72 -4.04 -4.34
N LYS A 122 22.78 -3.26 -4.50
CA LYS A 122 22.77 -2.07 -5.36
C LYS A 122 22.30 -2.41 -6.77
N GLY A 123 21.34 -1.65 -7.29
CA GLY A 123 20.69 -1.83 -8.58
C GLY A 123 19.49 -2.77 -8.55
N GLN A 124 19.28 -3.53 -7.49
CA GLN A 124 18.13 -4.42 -7.35
C GLN A 124 16.87 -3.64 -6.95
N SER A 125 15.73 -4.16 -7.42
CA SER A 125 14.40 -3.72 -7.01
C SER A 125 13.64 -4.85 -6.33
N VAL A 126 12.86 -4.48 -5.33
CA VAL A 126 11.95 -5.36 -4.59
C VAL A 126 10.55 -4.76 -4.66
N ILE A 127 9.54 -5.59 -4.93
CA ILE A 127 8.14 -5.15 -4.96
C ILE A 127 7.38 -5.76 -3.79
N PHE A 128 6.75 -4.89 -3.01
CA PHE A 128 5.86 -5.23 -1.92
C PHE A 128 4.41 -4.97 -2.37
N SER A 129 3.56 -5.97 -2.28
CA SER A 129 2.14 -5.91 -2.62
C SER A 129 1.28 -5.88 -1.36
N CYS A 130 0.29 -4.99 -1.34
CA CYS A 130 -0.82 -5.00 -0.39
C CYS A 130 -2.11 -5.15 -1.18
N SER A 131 -2.88 -6.20 -0.93
CA SER A 131 -4.10 -6.52 -1.69
C SER A 131 -5.18 -7.11 -0.79
N THR A 132 -6.46 -6.95 -1.18
CA THR A 132 -7.57 -7.69 -0.55
C THR A 132 -7.69 -9.12 -1.08
N GLU A 133 -6.91 -9.49 -2.08
CA GLU A 133 -6.86 -10.83 -2.66
C GLU A 133 -5.43 -11.36 -2.63
N GLU A 134 -5.27 -12.68 -2.47
CA GLU A 134 -3.98 -13.34 -2.62
C GLU A 134 -3.59 -13.31 -4.10
N VAL A 135 -2.33 -12.95 -4.37
CA VAL A 135 -1.77 -12.89 -5.72
C VAL A 135 -0.57 -13.82 -5.84
N ASP A 136 -0.21 -14.21 -7.05
CA ASP A 136 1.04 -14.93 -7.29
C ASP A 136 2.21 -13.94 -7.21
N PRO A 137 3.14 -14.07 -6.25
CA PRO A 137 4.31 -13.21 -6.13
C PRO A 137 5.15 -13.09 -7.41
N ALA A 138 5.16 -14.14 -8.25
CA ALA A 138 5.91 -14.15 -9.51
C ALA A 138 5.33 -13.17 -10.56
N THR A 139 4.07 -12.74 -10.40
CA THR A 139 3.44 -11.78 -11.33
C THR A 139 3.66 -10.32 -10.96
N LEU A 140 4.13 -10.02 -9.75
CA LEU A 140 4.19 -8.65 -9.23
C LEU A 140 5.08 -7.71 -10.05
N GLU A 141 6.20 -8.20 -10.57
CA GLU A 141 7.07 -7.41 -11.47
C GLU A 141 6.35 -7.05 -12.77
N LYS A 142 5.70 -8.03 -13.39
CA LYS A 142 4.90 -7.84 -14.60
C LYS A 142 3.76 -6.85 -14.36
N ASP A 143 2.98 -7.05 -13.31
CA ASP A 143 1.85 -6.19 -12.94
C ASP A 143 2.32 -4.74 -12.73
N PHE A 144 3.46 -4.54 -12.06
CA PHE A 144 4.05 -3.22 -11.85
C PHE A 144 4.43 -2.56 -13.17
N MET A 145 5.09 -3.29 -14.06
CA MET A 145 5.55 -2.75 -15.35
C MET A 145 4.40 -2.44 -16.30
N GLU A 146 3.37 -3.27 -16.34
CA GLU A 146 2.15 -3.04 -17.12
C GLU A 146 1.41 -1.79 -16.63
N GLU A 147 1.23 -1.65 -15.31
CA GLU A 147 0.58 -0.46 -14.75
C GLU A 147 1.42 0.81 -14.98
N LEU A 148 2.74 0.72 -14.87
CA LEU A 148 3.63 1.84 -15.17
C LEU A 148 3.53 2.25 -16.65
N ALA A 149 3.54 1.29 -17.57
CA ALA A 149 3.38 1.54 -19.01
C ALA A 149 2.02 2.19 -19.31
N ARG A 150 0.96 1.74 -18.67
CA ARG A 150 -0.39 2.32 -18.80
C ARG A 150 -0.42 3.80 -18.39
N ARG A 151 0.40 4.21 -17.41
CA ARG A 151 0.48 5.59 -16.89
C ARG A 151 1.47 6.47 -17.63
N SER A 152 2.43 5.90 -18.34
CA SER A 152 3.54 6.65 -18.95
C SER A 152 3.20 7.32 -20.30
N ASN A 153 2.02 7.07 -20.87
CA ASN A 153 1.56 7.68 -22.12
C ASN A 153 1.20 9.17 -21.97
N LYS A 154 2.10 9.98 -21.41
CA LYS A 154 1.95 11.42 -21.19
C LYS A 154 2.96 12.18 -22.05
N ILE A 155 2.91 11.98 -23.38
CA ILE A 155 3.90 12.50 -24.31
C ILE A 155 3.62 13.97 -24.66
N ASP A 156 2.35 14.39 -24.62
CA ASP A 156 1.91 15.75 -24.93
C ASP A 156 0.78 16.22 -23.98
N PHE A 157 0.41 17.48 -24.13
CA PHE A 157 -0.65 18.11 -23.32
C PHE A 157 -1.98 17.35 -23.42
N LEU A 158 -2.36 16.92 -24.62
CA LEU A 158 -3.63 16.25 -24.85
C LEU A 158 -3.66 14.86 -24.21
N SER A 159 -2.56 14.11 -24.32
CA SER A 159 -2.42 12.81 -23.64
C SER A 159 -2.43 12.93 -22.11
N CYS A 160 -1.79 13.96 -21.57
CA CYS A 160 -1.85 14.28 -20.14
C CYS A 160 -3.28 14.62 -19.70
N LEU A 161 -3.98 15.45 -20.46
CA LEU A 161 -5.37 15.84 -20.17
C LEU A 161 -6.32 14.63 -20.22
N ARG A 162 -6.20 13.79 -21.23
CA ARG A 162 -6.98 12.54 -21.35
C ARG A 162 -6.71 11.59 -20.20
N HIS A 163 -5.45 11.46 -19.79
CA HIS A 163 -5.08 10.62 -18.65
C HIS A 163 -5.69 11.16 -17.36
N SER A 164 -5.62 12.46 -17.13
CA SER A 164 -6.22 13.11 -15.96
C SER A 164 -7.74 12.97 -15.96
N ALA A 165 -8.40 13.18 -17.10
CA ALA A 165 -9.85 13.03 -17.23
C ALA A 165 -10.34 11.63 -16.90
N ARG A 166 -9.60 10.58 -17.29
CA ARG A 166 -9.94 9.19 -16.99
C ARG A 166 -9.99 8.88 -15.49
N GLN A 167 -9.26 9.63 -14.66
CA GLN A 167 -9.28 9.42 -13.20
C GLN A 167 -10.60 9.80 -12.56
N PHE A 168 -11.40 10.66 -13.22
CA PHE A 168 -12.73 11.07 -12.76
C PHE A 168 -13.84 10.12 -13.19
N ILE A 169 -13.53 9.13 -14.04
CA ILE A 169 -14.49 8.13 -14.48
C ILE A 169 -14.35 6.90 -13.59
N VAL A 170 -15.36 6.61 -12.79
CA VAL A 170 -15.40 5.46 -11.89
C VAL A 170 -16.51 4.50 -12.27
N ARG A 171 -16.28 3.20 -12.07
CA ARG A 171 -17.29 2.16 -12.21
C ARG A 171 -17.74 1.70 -10.85
N HIS A 172 -19.06 1.69 -10.65
CA HIS A 172 -19.68 1.18 -9.45
C HIS A 172 -20.75 0.15 -9.85
N GLY A 173 -20.41 -1.15 -9.77
CA GLY A 173 -21.21 -2.21 -10.35
C GLY A 173 -21.35 -2.02 -11.86
N ASP A 174 -22.59 -1.98 -12.37
CA ASP A 174 -22.88 -1.80 -13.79
C ASP A 174 -22.97 -0.33 -14.23
N LYS A 175 -22.81 0.60 -13.28
CA LYS A 175 -22.90 2.05 -13.56
C LYS A 175 -21.53 2.65 -13.76
N THR A 176 -21.44 3.57 -14.72
CA THR A 176 -20.27 4.44 -14.90
C THR A 176 -20.65 5.84 -14.43
N GLU A 177 -19.86 6.40 -13.54
CA GLU A 177 -20.10 7.71 -12.93
C GLU A 177 -18.89 8.60 -13.15
N VAL A 178 -19.10 9.91 -13.14
CA VAL A 178 -18.04 10.91 -13.21
C VAL A 178 -17.97 11.61 -11.85
N VAL A 179 -16.81 11.51 -11.20
CA VAL A 179 -16.54 12.19 -9.93
C VAL A 179 -16.28 13.68 -10.21
N ALA A 180 -16.89 14.58 -9.44
CA ALA A 180 -16.78 16.02 -9.66
C ALA A 180 -15.38 16.59 -9.43
N GLY A 181 -14.55 15.91 -8.64
CA GLY A 181 -13.17 16.33 -8.37
C GLY A 181 -12.43 15.40 -7.42
N TYR A 182 -11.11 15.52 -7.39
CA TYR A 182 -10.22 14.86 -6.45
C TYR A 182 -9.27 15.87 -5.78
N PRO A 183 -9.03 15.77 -4.48
CA PRO A 183 -9.82 15.07 -3.48
C PRO A 183 -11.13 15.83 -3.23
N TRP A 184 -12.25 15.17 -3.33
CA TRP A 184 -13.54 15.79 -3.07
C TRP A 184 -14.08 15.31 -1.74
N PHE A 185 -14.37 16.26 -0.86
CA PHE A 185 -14.99 15.99 0.45
C PHE A 185 -16.51 16.12 0.39
N GLY A 186 -17.07 16.29 -0.79
CA GLY A 186 -18.50 16.29 -1.02
C GLY A 186 -19.09 14.91 -0.71
N ARG A 187 -20.16 14.92 -0.02
CA ARG A 187 -20.94 13.75 0.36
C ARG A 187 -22.06 13.57 -0.65
#